data_bf4e7a8b93463f7d177f9d1957e1a1f3
#
_entry.id   bf4e7a8b93463f7d177f9d1957e1a1f3
#
_cell.length_a   1.000
_cell.length_b   1.000
_cell.length_c   1.000
_cell.angle_alpha   90.00
_cell.angle_beta   90.00
_cell.angle_gamma   90.00
#
_symmetry.space_group_name_H-M   'P 1'
#
loop_
_entity.id
_entity.type
_entity.pdbx_description
1 polymer ?
#
loop_
_entity_poly.entity_id
_entity_poly.type
_entity_poly.pdbx_seq_one_letter_code
_entity_poly.pdbx_strand_id
1 'polypeptide(L)'
;LPKGKLEPGEDLPTTAVREVAEETGINIRLTMPLQPIEYTVKYSTRDGKPKSRAKVVSWWLGVAIGGSIENATASPEEIDGAFWMPTDQALERLTYPTDVQVLEEALDLPSTSTIILVRHGKAVSRKEWNSRKRHGKDATRPLERRGRRQAKALADLLSAFGVARLASSSSTRCMQTLQPYADTIGAQITGLDALSE
;
A
#
# COMPACT_ATOMS: atom_id res chain seq x y z
N LEU A 1 -4.33 -12.97 13.02
CA LEU A 1 -3.63 -11.93 12.27
C LEU A 1 -4.63 -10.88 11.79
N PRO A 2 -4.36 -9.57 11.90
CA PRO A 2 -5.26 -8.49 11.48
C PRO A 2 -5.55 -8.57 9.97
N LYS A 3 -6.82 -8.41 9.57
CA LYS A 3 -7.24 -8.47 8.17
C LYS A 3 -8.64 -7.89 7.99
N GLY A 4 -8.88 -7.29 6.84
CA GLY A 4 -10.20 -6.77 6.54
C GLY A 4 -10.51 -6.66 5.05
N LYS A 5 -11.42 -5.78 4.69
CA LYS A 5 -11.95 -5.64 3.35
C LYS A 5 -11.59 -4.28 2.76
N LEU A 6 -11.29 -4.30 1.46
CA LEU A 6 -11.08 -3.09 0.67
C LEU A 6 -12.34 -2.22 0.68
N GLU A 7 -12.18 -0.96 1.02
CA GLU A 7 -13.23 0.06 0.89
C GLU A 7 -13.22 0.75 -0.48
N PRO A 8 -14.34 1.37 -0.88
CA PRO A 8 -14.40 2.07 -2.15
C PRO A 8 -13.39 3.21 -2.25
N GLY A 9 -12.45 3.09 -3.17
CA GLY A 9 -11.42 4.10 -3.43
C GLY A 9 -10.07 3.83 -2.75
N GLU A 10 -9.99 2.84 -1.87
CA GLU A 10 -8.72 2.38 -1.29
C GLU A 10 -7.91 1.51 -2.25
N ASP A 11 -6.64 1.36 -1.97
CA ASP A 11 -5.77 0.29 -2.45
C ASP A 11 -5.49 -0.72 -1.33
N LEU A 12 -5.02 -1.91 -1.70
CA LEU A 12 -4.79 -3.00 -0.73
C LEU A 12 -3.77 -2.65 0.37
N PRO A 13 -2.62 -2.00 0.09
CA PRO A 13 -1.70 -1.54 1.14
C PRO A 13 -2.33 -0.56 2.13
N THR A 14 -3.09 0.42 1.66
CA THR A 14 -3.79 1.39 2.52
C THR A 14 -4.82 0.68 3.40
N THR A 15 -5.61 -0.25 2.82
CA THR A 15 -6.52 -1.12 3.58
C THR A 15 -5.80 -1.87 4.68
N ALA A 16 -4.66 -2.50 4.39
CA ALA A 16 -3.92 -3.27 5.39
C ALA A 16 -3.49 -2.42 6.60
N VAL A 17 -3.02 -1.19 6.35
CA VAL A 17 -2.65 -0.25 7.42
C VAL A 17 -3.86 0.18 8.24
N ARG A 18 -4.99 0.51 7.59
CA ARG A 18 -6.24 0.91 8.26
C ARG A 18 -6.77 -0.22 9.13
N GLU A 19 -6.89 -1.42 8.60
CA GLU A 19 -7.44 -2.58 9.34
C GLU A 19 -6.58 -2.93 10.57
N VAL A 20 -5.24 -2.85 10.45
CA VAL A 20 -4.38 -3.03 11.63
C VAL A 20 -4.64 -1.96 12.67
N ALA A 21 -4.77 -0.71 12.28
CA ALA A 21 -5.05 0.39 13.22
C ALA A 21 -6.42 0.23 13.89
N GLU A 22 -7.45 -0.17 13.14
CA GLU A 22 -8.81 -0.38 13.64
C GLU A 22 -8.89 -1.58 14.58
N GLU A 23 -8.34 -2.73 14.19
CA GLU A 23 -8.40 -3.96 14.97
C GLU A 23 -7.46 -3.96 16.17
N THR A 24 -6.34 -3.26 16.11
CA THR A 24 -5.30 -3.36 17.16
C THR A 24 -4.93 -2.05 17.83
N GLY A 25 -5.34 -0.90 17.30
CA GLY A 25 -4.90 0.43 17.77
C GLY A 25 -3.45 0.77 17.43
N ILE A 26 -2.74 -0.11 16.71
CA ILE A 26 -1.32 0.06 16.38
C ILE A 26 -1.16 0.67 15.00
N ASN A 27 -0.40 1.75 14.91
CA ASN A 27 0.00 2.33 13.65
C ASN A 27 1.21 1.56 13.11
N ILE A 28 1.13 1.15 11.84
CA ILE A 28 2.20 0.42 11.16
C ILE A 28 2.64 1.12 9.88
N ARG A 29 3.83 0.79 9.42
CA ARG A 29 4.23 0.93 8.01
C ARG A 29 4.49 -0.45 7.43
N LEU A 30 4.09 -0.65 6.19
CA LEU A 30 4.36 -1.89 5.47
C LEU A 30 5.82 -1.93 5.00
N THR A 31 6.36 -3.14 4.90
CA THR A 31 7.75 -3.33 4.43
C THR A 31 7.81 -4.25 3.21
N MET A 32 7.33 -5.46 3.31
CA MET A 32 7.45 -6.47 2.25
C MET A 32 6.10 -7.15 2.02
N PRO A 33 5.66 -7.32 0.76
CA PRO A 33 4.53 -8.19 0.45
C PRO A 33 4.90 -9.65 0.71
N LEU A 34 3.96 -10.41 1.23
CA LEU A 34 4.02 -11.86 1.39
C LEU A 34 3.21 -12.54 0.29
N GLN A 35 3.33 -13.85 0.17
CA GLN A 35 2.53 -14.60 -0.80
C GLN A 35 1.03 -14.45 -0.49
N PRO A 36 0.22 -14.08 -1.48
CA PRO A 36 -1.22 -14.02 -1.29
C PRO A 36 -1.79 -15.42 -1.11
N ILE A 37 -2.81 -15.53 -0.25
CA ILE A 37 -3.55 -16.77 -0.06
C ILE A 37 -4.84 -16.71 -0.86
N GLU A 38 -5.10 -17.75 -1.66
CA GLU A 38 -6.33 -17.88 -2.42
C GLU A 38 -7.14 -19.09 -1.92
N TYR A 39 -8.42 -18.87 -1.66
CA TYR A 39 -9.35 -19.92 -1.29
C TYR A 39 -10.77 -19.66 -1.78
N THR A 40 -11.57 -20.72 -1.86
CA THR A 40 -12.96 -20.62 -2.30
C THR A 40 -13.89 -20.52 -1.12
N VAL A 41 -14.70 -19.47 -1.08
CA VAL A 41 -15.76 -19.29 -0.08
C VAL A 41 -17.09 -19.74 -0.69
N LYS A 42 -17.77 -20.66 0.00
CA LYS A 42 -19.14 -21.06 -0.31
C LYS A 42 -20.12 -20.15 0.44
N TYR A 43 -21.14 -19.70 -0.23
CA TYR A 43 -22.20 -18.87 0.36
C TYR A 43 -23.55 -19.19 -0.27
N SER A 44 -24.63 -18.86 0.42
CA SER A 44 -25.98 -18.97 -0.14
C SER A 44 -26.44 -17.62 -0.65
N THR A 45 -27.04 -17.60 -1.84
CA THR A 45 -27.72 -16.43 -2.37
C THR A 45 -29.00 -16.17 -1.59
N ARG A 46 -29.63 -14.98 -1.80
CA ARG A 46 -30.92 -14.62 -1.17
C ARG A 46 -32.02 -15.66 -1.45
N ASP A 47 -31.96 -16.36 -2.58
CA ASP A 47 -32.89 -17.41 -3.01
C ASP A 47 -32.49 -18.79 -2.47
N GLY A 48 -31.55 -18.88 -1.52
CA GLY A 48 -31.08 -20.13 -0.92
C GLY A 48 -30.18 -21.00 -1.80
N LYS A 49 -29.80 -20.55 -2.99
CA LYS A 49 -28.94 -21.34 -3.89
C LYS A 49 -27.47 -21.26 -3.46
N PRO A 50 -26.76 -22.41 -3.40
CA PRO A 50 -25.34 -22.43 -3.07
C PRO A 50 -24.55 -21.81 -4.23
N LYS A 51 -23.64 -20.92 -3.88
CA LYS A 51 -22.64 -20.35 -4.78
C LYS A 51 -21.27 -20.39 -4.16
N SER A 52 -20.24 -20.26 -4.98
CA SER A 52 -18.87 -20.13 -4.54
C SER A 52 -18.19 -18.97 -5.25
N ARG A 53 -17.22 -18.35 -4.56
CA ARG A 53 -16.35 -17.32 -5.13
C ARG A 53 -14.92 -17.52 -4.64
N ALA A 54 -13.95 -17.25 -5.50
CA ALA A 54 -12.57 -17.13 -5.08
C ALA A 54 -12.41 -15.88 -4.18
N LYS A 55 -11.65 -16.02 -3.11
CA LYS A 55 -11.20 -14.94 -2.25
C LYS A 55 -9.69 -14.96 -2.22
N VAL A 56 -9.08 -13.81 -2.52
CA VAL A 56 -7.64 -13.60 -2.41
C VAL A 56 -7.40 -12.69 -1.20
N VAL A 57 -6.50 -13.11 -0.33
CA VAL A 57 -6.04 -12.31 0.80
C VAL A 57 -4.58 -11.96 0.53
N SER A 58 -4.29 -10.67 0.41
CA SER A 58 -2.94 -10.16 0.26
C SER A 58 -2.37 -9.80 1.63
N TRP A 59 -1.12 -10.19 1.87
CA TRP A 59 -0.44 -10.02 3.13
C TRP A 59 0.82 -9.19 3.00
N TRP A 60 1.18 -8.52 4.07
CA TRP A 60 2.43 -7.75 4.17
C TRP A 60 3.05 -7.93 5.55
N LEU A 61 4.35 -7.94 5.58
CA LEU A 61 5.10 -7.69 6.80
C LEU A 61 5.01 -6.20 7.13
N GLY A 62 4.62 -5.89 8.37
CA GLY A 62 4.51 -4.53 8.89
C GLY A 62 5.43 -4.29 10.07
N VAL A 63 5.81 -3.03 10.27
CA VAL A 63 6.58 -2.56 11.43
C VAL A 63 5.74 -1.55 12.20
N ALA A 64 5.55 -1.79 13.50
CA ALA A 64 4.87 -0.83 14.37
C ALA A 64 5.68 0.47 14.46
N ILE A 65 4.98 1.60 14.30
CA ILE A 65 5.56 2.94 14.35
C ILE A 65 4.91 3.84 15.40
N GLY A 66 3.90 3.32 16.12
CA GLY A 66 3.19 4.03 17.19
C GLY A 66 1.83 3.43 17.49
N GLY A 67 1.03 4.14 18.24
CA GLY A 67 -0.29 3.69 18.68
C GLY A 67 -0.24 2.91 20.00
N SER A 68 -1.40 2.49 20.46
CA SER A 68 -1.59 1.64 21.64
C SER A 68 -2.78 0.71 21.41
N ILE A 69 -2.71 -0.51 21.93
CA ILE A 69 -3.82 -1.49 21.87
C ILE A 69 -5.13 -0.90 22.45
N GLU A 70 -5.03 0.01 23.40
CA GLU A 70 -6.19 0.70 23.97
C GLU A 70 -6.93 1.59 22.97
N ASN A 71 -6.30 1.91 21.84
CA ASN A 71 -6.87 2.75 20.78
C ASN A 71 -7.58 1.94 19.68
N ALA A 72 -7.72 0.62 19.84
CA ALA A 72 -8.48 -0.21 18.92
C ALA A 72 -9.94 0.30 18.81
N THR A 73 -10.45 0.37 17.59
CA THR A 73 -11.81 0.89 17.29
C THR A 73 -12.74 -0.17 16.73
N ALA A 74 -12.22 -1.36 16.40
CA ALA A 74 -13.05 -2.48 15.99
C ALA A 74 -14.05 -2.87 17.08
N SER A 75 -15.24 -3.28 16.65
CA SER A 75 -16.29 -3.65 17.60
C SER A 75 -15.95 -4.97 18.31
N PRO A 76 -16.43 -5.19 19.57
CA PRO A 76 -16.27 -6.47 20.25
C PRO A 76 -16.93 -7.66 19.52
N GLU A 77 -17.81 -7.38 18.56
CA GLU A 77 -18.43 -8.40 17.70
C GLU A 77 -17.48 -8.87 16.58
N GLU A 78 -16.48 -8.05 16.23
CA GLU A 78 -15.51 -8.35 15.17
C GLU A 78 -14.26 -9.02 15.71
N ILE A 79 -13.75 -8.54 16.86
CA ILE A 79 -12.54 -9.07 17.52
C ILE A 79 -12.73 -9.13 19.02
N ASP A 80 -12.23 -10.21 19.64
CA ASP A 80 -12.22 -10.37 21.10
C ASP A 80 -11.17 -9.50 21.79
N GLY A 81 -10.16 -9.04 21.06
CA GLY A 81 -9.07 -8.18 21.55
C GLY A 81 -7.78 -8.35 20.76
N ALA A 82 -6.84 -7.47 21.04
CA ALA A 82 -5.50 -7.49 20.47
C ALA A 82 -4.45 -7.54 21.58
N PHE A 83 -3.36 -8.24 21.35
CA PHE A 83 -2.25 -8.33 22.28
C PHE A 83 -0.94 -8.68 21.55
N TRP A 84 0.16 -8.27 22.14
CA TRP A 84 1.48 -8.66 21.67
C TRP A 84 1.80 -10.09 22.11
N MET A 85 2.40 -10.85 21.21
CA MET A 85 2.74 -12.24 21.47
C MET A 85 4.11 -12.57 20.85
N PRO A 86 4.99 -13.33 21.55
CA PRO A 86 6.15 -13.94 20.97
C PRO A 86 5.78 -14.82 19.77
N THR A 87 6.60 -14.82 18.74
CA THR A 87 6.29 -15.49 17.46
C THR A 87 6.14 -17.01 17.58
N ASP A 88 6.93 -17.65 18.44
CA ASP A 88 6.82 -19.07 18.78
C ASP A 88 5.45 -19.41 19.37
N GLN A 89 4.99 -18.62 20.33
CA GLN A 89 3.66 -18.78 20.91
C GLN A 89 2.54 -18.48 19.90
N ALA A 90 2.77 -17.51 18.99
CA ALA A 90 1.80 -17.20 17.94
C ALA A 90 1.62 -18.37 16.99
N LEU A 91 2.69 -19.06 16.59
CA LEU A 91 2.63 -20.26 15.74
C LEU A 91 1.79 -21.38 16.38
N GLU A 92 1.92 -21.57 17.69
CA GLU A 92 1.14 -22.59 18.42
C GLU A 92 -0.35 -22.22 18.56
N ARG A 93 -0.69 -20.92 18.59
CA ARG A 93 -2.07 -20.44 18.81
C ARG A 93 -2.87 -20.21 17.56
N LEU A 94 -2.23 -20.03 16.40
CA LEU A 94 -2.93 -19.82 15.14
C LEU A 94 -3.77 -21.05 14.77
N THR A 95 -5.07 -20.82 14.56
CA THR A 95 -6.04 -21.90 14.29
C THR A 95 -6.00 -22.36 12.83
N TYR A 96 -5.69 -21.45 11.91
CA TYR A 96 -5.73 -21.73 10.47
C TYR A 96 -4.33 -22.04 9.94
N PRO A 97 -4.12 -23.18 9.27
CA PRO A 97 -2.83 -23.51 8.65
C PRO A 97 -2.31 -22.44 7.68
N THR A 98 -3.23 -21.74 7.02
CA THR A 98 -2.88 -20.61 6.13
C THR A 98 -2.25 -19.45 6.87
N ASP A 99 -2.71 -19.14 8.07
CA ASP A 99 -2.16 -18.05 8.88
C ASP A 99 -0.81 -18.45 9.49
N VAL A 100 -0.64 -19.74 9.82
CA VAL A 100 0.68 -20.30 10.21
C VAL A 100 1.68 -20.13 9.07
N GLN A 101 1.30 -20.52 7.84
CA GLN A 101 2.14 -20.38 6.65
C GLN A 101 2.58 -18.93 6.41
N VAL A 102 1.67 -17.96 6.58
CA VAL A 102 1.99 -16.53 6.44
C VAL A 102 3.02 -16.09 7.48
N LEU A 103 2.86 -16.54 8.73
CA LEU A 103 3.79 -16.18 9.79
C LEU A 103 5.15 -16.83 9.59
N GLU A 104 5.22 -18.09 9.19
CA GLU A 104 6.46 -18.80 8.85
C GLU A 104 7.20 -18.10 7.71
N GLU A 105 6.50 -17.75 6.60
CA GLU A 105 7.09 -16.97 5.51
C GLU A 105 7.67 -15.64 6.00
N ALA A 106 6.92 -14.93 6.85
CA ALA A 106 7.38 -13.65 7.40
C ALA A 106 8.64 -13.78 8.27
N LEU A 107 8.78 -14.89 9.00
CA LEU A 107 9.95 -15.16 9.85
C LEU A 107 11.20 -15.55 9.05
N ASP A 108 11.02 -16.18 7.90
CA ASP A 108 12.12 -16.57 7.00
C ASP A 108 12.68 -15.39 6.18
N LEU A 109 11.97 -14.25 6.16
CA LEU A 109 12.42 -13.10 5.39
C LEU A 109 13.64 -12.41 6.02
N PRO A 110 14.62 -12.04 5.18
CA PRO A 110 15.78 -11.27 5.67
C PRO A 110 15.36 -9.85 6.06
N SER A 111 16.08 -9.28 7.03
CA SER A 111 15.91 -7.86 7.35
C SER A 111 16.37 -6.99 6.18
N THR A 112 15.44 -6.30 5.53
CA THR A 112 15.69 -5.49 4.35
C THR A 112 15.07 -4.11 4.47
N SER A 113 15.47 -3.19 3.58
CA SER A 113 14.83 -1.89 3.41
C SER A 113 13.96 -1.88 2.17
N THR A 114 12.77 -1.32 2.28
CA THR A 114 11.82 -1.21 1.16
C THR A 114 12.30 -0.13 0.18
N ILE A 115 12.40 -0.49 -1.10
CA ILE A 115 12.60 0.44 -2.21
C ILE A 115 11.40 0.34 -3.13
N ILE A 116 10.75 1.49 -3.41
CA ILE A 116 9.58 1.56 -4.28
C ILE A 116 9.98 2.27 -5.58
N LEU A 117 9.89 1.57 -6.70
CA LEU A 117 10.13 2.11 -8.02
C LEU A 117 8.81 2.59 -8.62
N VAL A 118 8.75 3.90 -8.91
CA VAL A 118 7.55 4.55 -9.43
C VAL A 118 7.76 5.02 -10.85
N ARG A 119 6.89 4.59 -11.78
CA ARG A 119 6.80 5.20 -13.10
C ARG A 119 5.93 6.45 -13.03
N HIS A 120 6.33 7.54 -13.71
CA HIS A 120 5.54 8.77 -13.74
C HIS A 120 4.09 8.54 -14.21
N GLY A 121 3.16 9.30 -13.65
CA GLY A 121 1.76 9.34 -14.05
C GLY A 121 1.58 9.73 -15.52
N LYS A 122 0.37 9.61 -16.04
CA LYS A 122 0.05 9.92 -17.44
C LYS A 122 0.43 11.36 -17.77
N ALA A 123 1.43 11.53 -18.62
CA ALA A 123 1.87 12.85 -19.11
C ALA A 123 1.16 13.22 -20.43
N VAL A 124 1.11 14.50 -20.75
CA VAL A 124 0.71 15.00 -22.07
C VAL A 124 1.47 14.23 -23.15
N SER A 125 0.81 13.80 -24.21
CA SER A 125 1.47 13.01 -25.25
C SER A 125 2.57 13.81 -25.97
N ARG A 126 3.64 13.14 -26.43
CA ARG A 126 4.72 13.83 -27.20
C ARG A 126 4.16 14.54 -28.44
N LYS A 127 3.21 13.90 -29.13
CA LYS A 127 2.56 14.49 -30.31
C LYS A 127 1.84 15.80 -29.96
N GLU A 128 1.03 15.81 -28.93
CA GLU A 128 0.31 17.01 -28.48
C GLU A 128 1.28 18.08 -27.97
N TRP A 129 2.30 17.68 -27.20
CA TRP A 129 3.30 18.62 -26.69
C TRP A 129 4.03 19.35 -27.83
N ASN A 130 4.51 18.61 -28.81
CA ASN A 130 5.25 19.11 -29.94
C ASN A 130 4.38 19.95 -30.92
N SER A 131 3.05 19.78 -30.93
CA SER A 131 2.13 20.59 -31.75
C SER A 131 1.87 21.98 -31.18
N ARG A 132 2.27 22.26 -29.94
CA ARG A 132 2.08 23.56 -29.29
C ARG A 132 3.08 24.57 -29.85
N LYS A 133 2.61 25.79 -30.18
CA LYS A 133 3.47 26.85 -30.74
C LYS A 133 4.67 27.25 -29.88
N ARG A 134 4.57 27.05 -28.57
CA ARG A 134 5.62 27.37 -27.57
C ARG A 134 5.80 26.16 -26.62
N HIS A 135 6.16 24.99 -27.15
CA HIS A 135 6.54 23.86 -26.34
C HIS A 135 8.00 23.98 -25.89
N GLY A 136 8.29 23.54 -24.69
CA GLY A 136 9.66 23.40 -24.18
C GLY A 136 10.29 22.08 -24.60
N LYS A 137 11.44 21.76 -24.01
CA LYS A 137 12.10 20.45 -24.13
C LYS A 137 11.18 19.35 -23.61
N ASP A 138 11.35 18.09 -24.03
CA ASP A 138 10.54 16.94 -23.54
C ASP A 138 10.58 16.81 -22.02
N ALA A 139 11.70 17.14 -21.39
CA ALA A 139 11.83 17.15 -19.94
C ALA A 139 10.83 18.08 -19.23
N THR A 140 10.36 19.15 -19.90
CA THR A 140 9.36 20.08 -19.32
C THR A 140 7.90 19.69 -19.59
N ARG A 141 7.67 18.54 -20.22
CA ARG A 141 6.34 18.03 -20.53
C ARG A 141 5.63 17.58 -19.23
N PRO A 142 4.46 18.18 -18.89
CA PRO A 142 3.78 17.95 -17.62
C PRO A 142 2.87 16.73 -17.64
N LEU A 143 2.36 16.38 -16.47
CA LEU A 143 1.25 15.45 -16.32
C LEU A 143 -0.05 16.04 -16.92
N GLU A 144 -0.85 15.19 -17.55
CA GLU A 144 -2.23 15.51 -17.91
C GLU A 144 -3.17 15.37 -16.70
N ARG A 145 -4.46 15.69 -16.84
CA ARG A 145 -5.47 15.60 -15.76
C ARG A 145 -5.52 14.20 -15.10
N ARG A 146 -5.46 13.15 -15.92
CA ARG A 146 -5.45 11.76 -15.43
C ARG A 146 -4.17 11.48 -14.61
N GLY A 147 -3.01 11.94 -15.10
CA GLY A 147 -1.74 11.77 -14.40
C GLY A 147 -1.70 12.47 -13.05
N ARG A 148 -2.28 13.67 -12.96
CA ARG A 148 -2.39 14.37 -11.67
C ARG A 148 -3.29 13.64 -10.67
N ARG A 149 -4.37 12.98 -11.14
CA ARG A 149 -5.19 12.12 -10.26
C ARG A 149 -4.42 10.88 -9.81
N GLN A 150 -3.64 10.26 -10.72
CA GLN A 150 -2.77 9.14 -10.37
C GLN A 150 -1.72 9.53 -9.32
N ALA A 151 -1.11 10.71 -9.47
CA ALA A 151 -0.14 11.24 -8.50
C ALA A 151 -0.75 11.45 -7.10
N LYS A 152 -2.01 11.92 -7.03
CA LYS A 152 -2.72 12.05 -5.75
C LYS A 152 -3.02 10.70 -5.10
N ALA A 153 -3.54 9.74 -5.86
CA ALA A 153 -3.81 8.39 -5.34
C ALA A 153 -2.52 7.65 -4.91
N LEU A 154 -1.39 7.93 -5.57
CA LEU A 154 -0.10 7.38 -5.19
C LEU A 154 0.36 7.84 -3.79
N ALA A 155 -0.08 9.00 -3.32
CA ALA A 155 0.31 9.52 -2.02
C ALA A 155 -0.14 8.59 -0.87
N ASP A 156 -1.36 8.08 -0.92
CA ASP A 156 -1.90 7.16 0.09
C ASP A 156 -1.11 5.85 0.10
N LEU A 157 -0.85 5.28 -1.08
CA LEU A 157 -0.03 4.08 -1.23
C LEU A 157 1.39 4.26 -0.64
N LEU A 158 2.07 5.37 -0.96
CA LEU A 158 3.41 5.64 -0.44
C LEU A 158 3.40 5.86 1.07
N SER A 159 2.33 6.45 1.61
CA SER A 159 2.11 6.62 3.05
C SER A 159 2.03 5.27 3.77
N ALA A 160 1.34 4.28 3.19
CA ALA A 160 1.23 2.94 3.76
C ALA A 160 2.61 2.27 3.96
N PHE A 161 3.60 2.60 3.13
CA PHE A 161 4.98 2.12 3.26
C PHE A 161 5.89 3.06 4.06
N GLY A 162 5.41 4.21 4.51
CA GLY A 162 6.19 5.17 5.29
C GLY A 162 7.45 5.65 4.57
N VAL A 163 7.35 5.92 3.27
CA VAL A 163 8.49 6.33 2.43
C VAL A 163 9.01 7.70 2.88
N ALA A 164 10.25 7.76 3.37
CA ALA A 164 10.82 9.00 3.91
C ALA A 164 11.77 9.72 2.93
N ARG A 165 12.32 9.01 1.94
CA ARG A 165 13.29 9.59 0.98
C ARG A 165 12.74 9.51 -0.43
N LEU A 166 12.73 10.63 -1.12
CA LEU A 166 12.22 10.75 -2.47
C LEU A 166 13.33 11.16 -3.43
N ALA A 167 13.51 10.37 -4.48
CA ALA A 167 14.42 10.67 -5.57
C ALA A 167 13.68 10.57 -6.91
N SER A 168 13.99 11.47 -7.84
CA SER A 168 13.34 11.52 -9.14
C SER A 168 14.27 12.06 -10.21
N SER A 169 13.99 11.74 -11.47
CA SER A 169 14.55 12.54 -12.55
C SER A 169 14.04 13.98 -12.47
N SER A 170 14.82 14.93 -12.99
CA SER A 170 14.46 16.35 -13.03
C SER A 170 13.30 16.67 -14.00
N SER A 171 12.79 15.67 -14.75
CA SER A 171 11.66 15.87 -15.67
C SER A 171 10.39 16.26 -14.93
N THR A 172 9.70 17.29 -15.44
CA THR A 172 8.48 17.86 -14.83
C THR A 172 7.44 16.79 -14.50
N ARG A 173 7.19 15.81 -15.40
CA ARG A 173 6.23 14.72 -15.18
C ARG A 173 6.60 13.82 -14.02
N CYS A 174 7.89 13.59 -13.81
CA CYS A 174 8.38 12.75 -12.72
C CYS A 174 8.26 13.47 -11.37
N MET A 175 8.74 14.73 -11.31
CA MET A 175 8.59 15.57 -10.13
C MET A 175 7.12 15.74 -9.73
N GLN A 176 6.24 16.05 -10.70
CA GLN A 176 4.80 16.19 -10.46
C GLN A 176 4.12 14.90 -9.98
N THR A 177 4.71 13.74 -10.26
CA THR A 177 4.16 12.46 -9.80
C THR A 177 4.37 12.25 -8.31
N LEU A 178 5.52 12.67 -7.78
CA LEU A 178 5.85 12.53 -6.36
C LEU A 178 5.44 13.73 -5.52
N GLN A 179 5.20 14.88 -6.13
CA GLN A 179 4.92 16.13 -5.41
C GLN A 179 3.77 16.04 -4.40
N PRO A 180 2.59 15.43 -4.70
CA PRO A 180 1.51 15.33 -3.73
C PRO A 180 1.94 14.59 -2.46
N TYR A 181 2.73 13.53 -2.60
CA TYR A 181 3.24 12.79 -1.44
C TYR A 181 4.32 13.58 -0.69
N ALA A 182 5.24 14.22 -1.42
CA ALA A 182 6.26 15.08 -0.82
C ALA A 182 5.63 16.19 0.04
N ASP A 183 4.55 16.82 -0.46
CA ASP A 183 3.80 17.84 0.27
C ASP A 183 3.16 17.28 1.55
N THR A 184 2.62 16.05 1.49
CA THR A 184 2.00 15.40 2.64
C THR A 184 2.97 15.16 3.79
N ILE A 185 4.21 14.74 3.47
CA ILE A 185 5.22 14.40 4.50
C ILE A 185 6.22 15.53 4.78
N GLY A 186 6.07 16.69 4.12
CA GLY A 186 6.99 17.82 4.25
C GLY A 186 8.42 17.53 3.76
N ALA A 187 8.58 16.57 2.82
CA ALA A 187 9.89 16.17 2.30
C ALA A 187 10.24 16.86 0.99
N GLN A 188 11.53 16.95 0.71
CA GLN A 188 12.03 17.39 -0.59
C GLN A 188 12.29 16.21 -1.51
N ILE A 189 12.03 16.39 -2.81
CA ILE A 189 12.35 15.41 -3.83
C ILE A 189 13.78 15.70 -4.35
N THR A 190 14.68 14.74 -4.16
CA THR A 190 16.05 14.85 -4.68
C THR A 190 16.07 14.59 -6.18
N GLY A 191 16.49 15.57 -6.96
CA GLY A 191 16.72 15.41 -8.42
C GLY A 191 17.98 14.58 -8.67
N LEU A 192 17.87 13.52 -9.47
CA LEU A 192 18.98 12.67 -9.87
C LEU A 192 19.07 12.61 -11.41
N ASP A 193 20.14 13.11 -11.97
CA ASP A 193 20.36 13.11 -13.44
C ASP A 193 20.47 11.70 -14.00
N ALA A 194 21.00 10.76 -13.21
CA ALA A 194 21.07 9.34 -13.58
C ALA A 194 19.68 8.68 -13.81
N LEU A 195 18.59 9.31 -13.36
CA LEU A 195 17.21 8.89 -13.63
C LEU A 195 16.56 9.62 -14.81
N SER A 196 17.33 10.46 -15.51
CA SER A 196 16.87 11.22 -16.69
C SER A 196 17.23 10.48 -17.98
N GLU A 197 16.31 10.55 -18.98
CA GLU A 197 16.56 10.06 -20.36
C GLU A 197 17.52 10.99 -21.10
#